data_102273f0d261524d66851e0f3a1ce8fc
#
_entry.id   102273f0d261524d66851e0f3a1ce8fc
#
_cell.length_a   1.000
_cell.length_b   1.000
_cell.length_c   1.000
_cell.angle_alpha   90.00
_cell.angle_beta   90.00
_cell.angle_gamma   90.00
#
_symmetry.space_group_name_H-M   'P 1'
#
loop_
_entity.id
_entity.type
_entity.pdbx_description
1 polymer ?
#
loop_
_entity_poly.entity_id
_entity_poly.type
_entity_poly.pdbx_seq_one_letter_code
_entity_poly.pdbx_strand_id
1 'polypeptide(L)'
;MGQLRTKLESGGPAIGLWASIPSSLTAEAAALAGPDYVVVDQQHGAVDAATMTAMLQAIAGAGVPPLVRVARNEAWTIGNALDLGAAGVIVPMVEDGEQAARAVAACRYARDGIRSFGAIRAGSESPPLCLVMIETRAGLDRADEIAATPGLDGIYVGPSDLALTLGLQPTIRLQHPPVLEALQTVRAACERAGVIAGVHCLAAEDVPAQAAHFAMVTAGGDALHLQGALVAALATARGG
;
A
#
# COMPACT_ATOMS: atom_id res chain seq x y z
N MET A 1 -10.70 -8.89 8.97
CA MET A 1 -10.31 -8.52 7.58
C MET A 1 -11.39 -7.70 6.86
N GLY A 2 -12.69 -7.88 7.14
CA GLY A 2 -13.75 -7.02 6.60
C GLY A 2 -13.72 -5.56 7.09
N GLN A 3 -13.06 -5.29 8.20
CA GLN A 3 -13.05 -3.97 8.85
C GLN A 3 -12.48 -2.85 7.95
N LEU A 4 -11.37 -3.11 7.21
CA LEU A 4 -10.80 -2.10 6.32
C LEU A 4 -11.76 -1.77 5.17
N ARG A 5 -12.34 -2.79 4.52
CA ARG A 5 -13.32 -2.59 3.45
C ARG A 5 -14.54 -1.81 3.98
N THR A 6 -15.10 -2.20 5.12
CA THR A 6 -16.22 -1.50 5.76
C THR A 6 -15.86 -0.03 6.08
N LYS A 7 -14.65 0.23 6.58
CA LYS A 7 -14.19 1.60 6.83
C LYS A 7 -14.11 2.42 5.53
N LEU A 8 -13.55 1.85 4.47
CA LEU A 8 -13.44 2.51 3.16
C LEU A 8 -14.82 2.79 2.56
N GLU A 9 -15.76 1.86 2.70
CA GLU A 9 -17.16 2.02 2.27
C GLU A 9 -17.92 3.07 3.08
N SER A 10 -17.55 3.29 4.35
CA SER A 10 -18.16 4.33 5.20
C SER A 10 -17.69 5.76 4.89
N GLY A 11 -16.72 5.92 3.98
CA GLY A 11 -16.26 7.21 3.46
C GLY A 11 -15.26 7.96 4.35
N GLY A 12 -14.78 7.36 5.46
CA GLY A 12 -13.69 7.92 6.26
C GLY A 12 -12.31 7.49 5.75
N PRO A 13 -11.27 8.33 5.90
CA PRO A 13 -9.93 7.94 5.52
C PRO A 13 -9.41 6.81 6.42
N ALA A 14 -8.76 5.81 5.81
CA ALA A 14 -7.99 4.79 6.51
C ALA A 14 -6.52 5.23 6.59
N ILE A 15 -5.97 5.30 7.82
CA ILE A 15 -4.57 5.66 8.06
C ILE A 15 -3.77 4.41 8.38
N GLY A 16 -2.74 4.14 7.57
CA GLY A 16 -1.90 2.97 7.69
C GLY A 16 -0.45 3.29 8.05
N LEU A 17 0.29 2.22 8.30
CA LEU A 17 1.74 2.26 8.47
C LEU A 17 2.41 1.30 7.48
N TRP A 18 3.69 1.58 7.17
CA TRP A 18 4.50 0.76 6.27
C TRP A 18 5.55 -0.02 7.08
N ALA A 19 5.66 -1.32 6.85
CA ALA A 19 6.58 -2.23 7.54
C ALA A 19 7.57 -2.82 6.55
N SER A 20 8.81 -2.31 6.54
CA SER A 20 9.92 -2.73 5.68
C SER A 20 11.04 -3.43 6.44
N ILE A 21 11.08 -3.30 7.76
CA ILE A 21 12.01 -4.05 8.62
C ILE A 21 11.55 -5.52 8.69
N PRO A 22 12.41 -6.49 8.34
CA PRO A 22 12.05 -7.91 8.29
C PRO A 22 11.93 -8.52 9.70
N SER A 23 10.95 -8.08 10.48
CA SER A 23 10.75 -8.49 11.86
C SER A 23 9.26 -8.52 12.24
N SER A 24 8.81 -9.66 12.75
CA SER A 24 7.46 -9.78 13.30
C SER A 24 7.25 -8.91 14.54
N LEU A 25 8.29 -8.62 15.31
CA LEU A 25 8.19 -7.77 16.49
C LEU A 25 7.96 -6.29 16.12
N THR A 26 8.65 -5.78 15.09
CA THR A 26 8.39 -4.42 14.60
C THR A 26 7.04 -4.30 13.93
N ALA A 27 6.61 -5.33 13.19
CA ALA A 27 5.29 -5.39 12.58
C ALA A 27 4.16 -5.43 13.63
N GLU A 28 4.34 -6.18 14.73
CA GLU A 28 3.43 -6.19 15.87
C GLU A 28 3.37 -4.82 16.55
N ALA A 29 4.52 -4.21 16.82
CA ALA A 29 4.59 -2.87 17.42
C ALA A 29 3.88 -1.82 16.55
N ALA A 30 4.06 -1.89 15.22
CA ALA A 30 3.35 -1.02 14.28
C ALA A 30 1.83 -1.25 14.34
N ALA A 31 1.38 -2.51 14.42
CA ALA A 31 -0.05 -2.83 14.53
C ALA A 31 -0.65 -2.39 15.87
N LEU A 32 0.08 -2.55 16.98
CA LEU A 32 -0.34 -2.11 18.31
C LEU A 32 -0.42 -0.57 18.45
N ALA A 33 0.19 0.20 17.55
CA ALA A 33 0.02 1.65 17.48
C ALA A 33 -1.40 2.06 17.03
N GLY A 34 -2.21 1.11 16.56
CA GLY A 34 -3.63 1.30 16.22
C GLY A 34 -3.91 1.88 14.84
N PRO A 35 -3.12 1.57 13.79
CA PRO A 35 -3.46 1.98 12.44
C PRO A 35 -4.67 1.19 11.90
N ASP A 36 -5.29 1.71 10.86
CA ASP A 36 -6.39 1.01 10.19
C ASP A 36 -5.91 -0.16 9.31
N TYR A 37 -4.66 -0.13 8.87
CA TYR A 37 -3.98 -1.21 8.14
C TYR A 37 -2.46 -1.08 8.29
N VAL A 38 -1.74 -2.19 8.06
CA VAL A 38 -0.27 -2.19 7.95
C VAL A 38 0.10 -2.83 6.62
N VAL A 39 1.02 -2.19 5.87
CA VAL A 39 1.54 -2.71 4.61
C VAL A 39 2.91 -3.34 4.85
N VAL A 40 3.05 -4.64 4.62
CA VAL A 40 4.34 -5.33 4.57
C VAL A 40 4.95 -5.12 3.19
N ASP A 41 6.19 -4.64 3.15
CA ASP A 41 6.86 -4.26 1.92
C ASP A 41 7.83 -5.34 1.43
N GLN A 42 7.49 -6.01 0.31
CA GLN A 42 8.38 -6.95 -0.35
C GLN A 42 9.19 -6.32 -1.50
N GLN A 43 8.85 -5.11 -1.94
CA GLN A 43 9.56 -4.46 -3.05
C GLN A 43 10.88 -3.85 -2.60
N HIS A 44 10.86 -3.09 -1.50
CA HIS A 44 12.04 -2.38 -0.97
C HIS A 44 12.40 -2.82 0.45
N GLY A 45 11.55 -3.59 1.13
CA GLY A 45 11.87 -4.23 2.39
C GLY A 45 12.72 -5.49 2.17
N ALA A 46 13.53 -5.87 3.15
CA ALA A 46 14.30 -7.12 3.13
C ALA A 46 13.44 -8.33 3.55
N VAL A 47 12.21 -8.43 3.00
CA VAL A 47 11.17 -9.35 3.47
C VAL A 47 11.02 -10.52 2.49
N ASP A 48 11.47 -11.70 2.91
CA ASP A 48 11.21 -12.97 2.22
C ASP A 48 9.85 -13.59 2.62
N ALA A 49 9.48 -14.71 1.99
CA ALA A 49 8.19 -15.35 2.25
C ALA A 49 8.04 -15.85 3.69
N ALA A 50 9.11 -16.34 4.33
CA ALA A 50 9.05 -16.82 5.72
C ALA A 50 8.85 -15.66 6.69
N THR A 51 9.63 -14.60 6.52
CA THR A 51 9.53 -13.37 7.32
C THR A 51 8.17 -12.70 7.11
N MET A 52 7.70 -12.59 5.85
CA MET A 52 6.38 -12.07 5.53
C MET A 52 5.29 -12.83 6.29
N THR A 53 5.34 -14.16 6.32
CA THR A 53 4.36 -14.98 7.04
C THR A 53 4.29 -14.60 8.51
N ALA A 54 5.44 -14.47 9.17
CA ALA A 54 5.50 -14.11 10.59
C ALA A 54 4.98 -12.67 10.83
N MET A 55 5.32 -11.73 9.94
CA MET A 55 4.82 -10.35 10.03
C MET A 55 3.30 -10.27 9.83
N LEU A 56 2.75 -10.98 8.82
CA LEU A 56 1.30 -11.04 8.59
C LEU A 56 0.55 -11.66 9.79
N GLN A 57 1.13 -12.67 10.44
CA GLN A 57 0.56 -13.29 11.64
C GLN A 57 0.54 -12.30 12.81
N ALA A 58 1.63 -11.57 13.03
CA ALA A 58 1.76 -10.60 14.11
C ALA A 58 0.75 -9.44 13.93
N ILE A 59 0.67 -8.86 12.74
CA ILE A 59 -0.27 -7.78 12.41
C ILE A 59 -1.73 -8.24 12.58
N ALA A 60 -2.08 -9.40 12.00
CA ALA A 60 -3.42 -9.95 12.11
C ALA A 60 -3.78 -10.34 13.56
N GLY A 61 -2.82 -10.83 14.34
CA GLY A 61 -2.97 -11.15 15.76
C GLY A 61 -3.28 -9.93 16.62
N ALA A 62 -2.80 -8.76 16.23
CA ALA A 62 -3.14 -7.48 16.85
C ALA A 62 -4.50 -6.91 16.38
N GLY A 63 -5.23 -7.62 15.51
CA GLY A 63 -6.55 -7.19 15.03
C GLY A 63 -6.51 -6.21 13.87
N VAL A 64 -5.34 -5.93 13.30
CA VAL A 64 -5.15 -5.00 12.18
C VAL A 64 -5.07 -5.78 10.85
N PRO A 65 -5.76 -5.35 9.78
CA PRO A 65 -5.68 -5.99 8.47
C PRO A 65 -4.30 -5.75 7.83
N PRO A 66 -3.53 -6.84 7.54
CA PRO A 66 -2.26 -6.73 6.85
C PRO A 66 -2.46 -6.66 5.33
N LEU A 67 -1.85 -5.67 4.69
CA LEU A 67 -1.67 -5.62 3.24
C LEU A 67 -0.23 -5.99 2.89
N VAL A 68 0.02 -6.36 1.64
CA VAL A 68 1.38 -6.58 1.12
C VAL A 68 1.60 -5.73 -0.11
N ARG A 69 2.65 -4.89 -0.11
CA ARG A 69 3.20 -4.43 -1.37
C ARG A 69 4.09 -5.54 -1.92
N VAL A 70 3.61 -6.18 -2.99
CA VAL A 70 4.32 -7.30 -3.62
C VAL A 70 5.57 -6.81 -4.34
N ALA A 71 6.56 -7.69 -4.53
CA ALA A 71 7.83 -7.33 -5.16
C ALA A 71 7.65 -6.88 -6.62
N ARG A 72 6.68 -7.46 -7.33
CA ARG A 72 6.37 -7.15 -8.74
C ARG A 72 5.01 -7.68 -9.16
N ASN A 73 4.51 -7.22 -10.31
CA ASN A 73 3.23 -7.64 -10.89
C ASN A 73 3.35 -9.04 -11.54
N GLU A 74 3.44 -10.06 -10.71
CA GLU A 74 3.50 -11.47 -11.13
C GLU A 74 2.46 -12.30 -10.37
N ALA A 75 1.74 -13.17 -11.08
CA ALA A 75 0.64 -13.96 -10.53
C ALA A 75 1.05 -14.80 -9.31
N TRP A 76 2.26 -15.39 -9.34
CA TRP A 76 2.78 -16.18 -8.22
C TRP A 76 3.02 -15.30 -6.99
N THR A 77 3.65 -14.14 -7.15
CA THR A 77 3.97 -13.22 -6.04
C THR A 77 2.70 -12.72 -5.36
N ILE A 78 1.71 -12.33 -6.17
CA ILE A 78 0.40 -11.87 -5.70
C ILE A 78 -0.34 -13.01 -4.99
N GLY A 79 -0.44 -14.17 -5.63
CA GLY A 79 -1.10 -15.35 -5.06
C GLY A 79 -0.48 -15.79 -3.75
N ASN A 80 0.87 -15.84 -3.68
CA ASN A 80 1.59 -16.23 -2.47
C ASN A 80 1.33 -15.28 -1.28
N ALA A 81 1.35 -13.96 -1.49
CA ALA A 81 1.02 -13.00 -0.44
C ALA A 81 -0.39 -13.23 0.12
N LEU A 82 -1.37 -13.47 -0.76
CA LEU A 82 -2.75 -13.74 -0.37
C LEU A 82 -2.90 -15.11 0.33
N ASP A 83 -2.18 -16.15 -0.11
CA ASP A 83 -2.20 -17.49 0.49
C ASP A 83 -1.58 -17.51 1.88
N LEU A 84 -0.65 -16.60 2.17
CA LEU A 84 -0.03 -16.39 3.48
C LEU A 84 -0.85 -15.50 4.42
N GLY A 85 -1.99 -14.96 3.96
CA GLY A 85 -2.98 -14.29 4.79
C GLY A 85 -3.02 -12.77 4.68
N ALA A 86 -2.49 -12.19 3.59
CA ALA A 86 -2.73 -10.78 3.31
C ALA A 86 -4.21 -10.51 3.06
N ALA A 87 -4.73 -9.42 3.60
CA ALA A 87 -6.09 -8.93 3.35
C ALA A 87 -6.25 -8.28 1.96
N GLY A 88 -5.13 -7.98 1.32
CA GLY A 88 -5.04 -7.42 -0.01
C GLY A 88 -3.60 -7.16 -0.41
N VAL A 89 -3.41 -6.73 -1.65
CA VAL A 89 -2.10 -6.41 -2.21
C VAL A 89 -2.07 -5.01 -2.79
N ILE A 90 -0.86 -4.42 -2.79
CA ILE A 90 -0.51 -3.23 -3.55
C ILE A 90 0.52 -3.68 -4.59
N VAL A 91 0.16 -3.60 -5.87
CA VAL A 91 1.01 -4.06 -6.98
C VAL A 91 1.76 -2.88 -7.57
N PRO A 92 3.10 -2.84 -7.47
CA PRO A 92 3.90 -1.68 -7.89
C PRO A 92 4.04 -1.57 -9.40
N MET A 93 4.47 -0.38 -9.87
CA MET A 93 4.93 -0.12 -11.24
C MET A 93 3.91 -0.44 -12.33
N VAL A 94 2.63 -0.16 -12.08
CA VAL A 94 1.56 -0.38 -13.07
C VAL A 94 1.41 0.85 -13.96
N GLU A 95 1.51 0.64 -15.28
CA GLU A 95 1.60 1.69 -16.28
C GLU A 95 0.45 1.69 -17.30
N ASP A 96 -0.40 0.66 -17.29
CA ASP A 96 -1.54 0.55 -18.21
C ASP A 96 -2.66 -0.35 -17.65
N GLY A 97 -3.82 -0.33 -18.32
CA GLY A 97 -4.97 -1.13 -17.93
C GLY A 97 -4.75 -2.64 -18.09
N GLU A 98 -3.91 -3.09 -19.03
CA GLU A 98 -3.58 -4.50 -19.18
C GLU A 98 -2.77 -5.02 -17.98
N GLN A 99 -1.81 -4.24 -17.49
CA GLN A 99 -1.05 -4.56 -16.27
C GLN A 99 -1.97 -4.58 -15.04
N ALA A 100 -2.90 -3.62 -14.94
CA ALA A 100 -3.90 -3.61 -13.87
C ALA A 100 -4.82 -4.84 -13.94
N ALA A 101 -5.29 -5.22 -15.13
CA ALA A 101 -6.11 -6.42 -15.34
C ALA A 101 -5.36 -7.71 -14.96
N ARG A 102 -4.06 -7.82 -15.26
CA ARG A 102 -3.22 -8.94 -14.81
C ARG A 102 -3.16 -9.04 -13.28
N ALA A 103 -3.01 -7.91 -12.60
CA ALA A 103 -3.01 -7.86 -11.13
C ALA A 103 -4.36 -8.32 -10.54
N VAL A 104 -5.46 -7.83 -11.09
CA VAL A 104 -6.82 -8.25 -10.70
C VAL A 104 -7.01 -9.75 -10.90
N ALA A 105 -6.65 -10.28 -12.09
CA ALA A 105 -6.79 -11.69 -12.39
C ALA A 105 -5.97 -12.57 -11.43
N ALA A 106 -4.78 -12.13 -11.02
CA ALA A 106 -3.93 -12.84 -10.06
C ALA A 106 -4.51 -12.85 -8.62
N CYS A 107 -5.40 -11.92 -8.29
CA CYS A 107 -6.10 -11.88 -6.99
C CYS A 107 -7.33 -12.79 -6.93
N ARG A 108 -7.85 -13.27 -8.05
CA ARG A 108 -9.14 -14.00 -8.15
C ARG A 108 -8.90 -15.45 -8.55
N TYR A 109 -9.67 -16.38 -7.95
CA TYR A 109 -9.66 -17.79 -8.33
C TYR A 109 -10.27 -18.03 -9.71
N ALA A 110 -10.07 -19.25 -10.27
CA ALA A 110 -10.63 -19.68 -11.55
C ALA A 110 -12.13 -19.38 -11.65
N ARG A 111 -12.58 -19.00 -12.82
CA ARG A 111 -13.76 -18.35 -13.38
C ARG A 111 -13.59 -16.83 -13.47
N ASP A 112 -13.08 -16.15 -12.42
CA ASP A 112 -12.93 -14.70 -12.38
C ASP A 112 -11.46 -14.27 -12.48
N GLY A 113 -10.52 -15.22 -12.44
CA GLY A 113 -9.08 -14.97 -12.49
C GLY A 113 -8.23 -16.22 -12.69
N ILE A 114 -6.94 -16.07 -12.35
CA ILE A 114 -5.89 -17.08 -12.58
C ILE A 114 -5.19 -17.55 -11.30
N ARG A 115 -5.63 -17.07 -10.11
CA ARG A 115 -5.04 -17.48 -8.83
C ARG A 115 -5.24 -18.98 -8.63
N SER A 116 -4.14 -19.70 -8.34
CA SER A 116 -4.21 -21.11 -7.96
C SER A 116 -4.91 -21.29 -6.61
N PHE A 117 -5.73 -22.32 -6.49
CA PHE A 117 -6.40 -22.63 -5.23
C PHE A 117 -5.49 -23.51 -4.35
N GLY A 118 -5.24 -23.07 -3.10
CA GLY A 118 -4.37 -23.82 -2.18
C GLY A 118 -3.85 -22.99 -1.00
N ALA A 119 -4.62 -22.02 -0.53
CA ALA A 119 -4.22 -21.18 0.59
C ALA A 119 -3.89 -22.00 1.85
N ILE A 120 -2.69 -21.80 2.40
CA ILE A 120 -2.24 -22.44 3.65
C ILE A 120 -2.95 -21.81 4.86
N ARG A 121 -3.22 -20.51 4.78
CA ARG A 121 -3.98 -19.78 5.78
C ARG A 121 -5.34 -19.41 5.19
N ALA A 122 -6.39 -19.80 5.88
CA ALA A 122 -7.76 -19.43 5.48
C ALA A 122 -7.82 -17.90 5.29
N GLY A 123 -8.17 -17.49 4.09
CA GLY A 123 -8.40 -16.09 3.78
C GLY A 123 -9.60 -15.54 4.55
N SER A 124 -9.84 -14.24 4.41
CA SER A 124 -11.08 -13.64 4.91
C SER A 124 -12.27 -14.14 4.08
N GLU A 125 -13.46 -14.09 4.67
CA GLU A 125 -14.72 -14.32 3.94
C GLU A 125 -14.94 -13.29 2.81
N SER A 126 -14.29 -12.12 2.92
CA SER A 126 -14.34 -11.06 1.91
C SER A 126 -13.24 -11.26 0.86
N PRO A 127 -13.49 -10.94 -0.41
CA PRO A 127 -12.47 -10.92 -1.44
C PRO A 127 -11.29 -10.01 -1.05
N PRO A 128 -10.04 -10.40 -1.35
CA PRO A 128 -8.88 -9.56 -1.05
C PRO A 128 -8.93 -8.26 -1.85
N LEU A 129 -8.41 -7.17 -1.26
CA LEU A 129 -8.23 -5.91 -1.96
C LEU A 129 -7.12 -6.05 -3.00
N CYS A 130 -7.40 -5.61 -4.23
CA CYS A 130 -6.42 -5.45 -5.30
C CYS A 130 -6.21 -3.96 -5.56
N LEU A 131 -5.10 -3.43 -5.07
CA LEU A 131 -4.67 -2.07 -5.35
C LEU A 131 -3.47 -2.11 -6.30
N VAL A 132 -3.40 -1.20 -7.26
CA VAL A 132 -2.23 -1.03 -8.13
C VAL A 132 -1.55 0.29 -7.83
N MET A 133 -0.22 0.37 -8.01
CA MET A 133 0.51 1.58 -7.71
C MET A 133 0.86 2.32 -9.00
N ILE A 134 0.42 3.59 -9.06
CA ILE A 134 0.90 4.55 -10.06
C ILE A 134 2.06 5.32 -9.44
N GLU A 135 3.24 5.15 -10.02
CA GLU A 135 4.48 5.73 -9.55
C GLU A 135 5.44 6.08 -10.71
N THR A 136 4.90 6.07 -11.96
CA THR A 136 5.63 6.47 -13.16
C THR A 136 4.83 7.49 -13.96
N ARG A 137 5.51 8.26 -14.82
CA ARG A 137 4.87 9.15 -15.77
C ARG A 137 3.94 8.39 -16.72
N ALA A 138 4.34 7.21 -17.17
CA ALA A 138 3.53 6.38 -18.07
C ALA A 138 2.21 5.94 -17.41
N GLY A 139 2.26 5.51 -16.14
CA GLY A 139 1.06 5.17 -15.38
C GLY A 139 0.17 6.39 -15.10
N LEU A 140 0.78 7.56 -14.81
CA LEU A 140 0.05 8.80 -14.61
C LEU A 140 -0.72 9.21 -15.88
N ASP A 141 -0.07 9.14 -17.04
CA ASP A 141 -0.68 9.52 -18.33
C ASP A 141 -1.86 8.59 -18.72
N ARG A 142 -1.97 7.41 -18.08
CA ARG A 142 -3.03 6.42 -18.27
C ARG A 142 -3.89 6.16 -17.03
N ALA A 143 -3.91 7.10 -16.09
CA ALA A 143 -4.61 6.92 -14.81
C ALA A 143 -6.11 6.57 -15.00
N ASP A 144 -6.79 7.16 -15.97
CA ASP A 144 -8.19 6.86 -16.28
C ASP A 144 -8.39 5.42 -16.81
N GLU A 145 -7.49 4.96 -17.68
CA GLU A 145 -7.51 3.59 -18.21
C GLU A 145 -7.30 2.57 -17.08
N ILE A 146 -6.31 2.84 -16.22
CA ILE A 146 -5.99 1.98 -15.07
C ILE A 146 -7.18 1.95 -14.09
N ALA A 147 -7.73 3.11 -13.74
CA ALA A 147 -8.85 3.21 -12.80
C ALA A 147 -10.09 2.49 -13.29
N ALA A 148 -10.34 2.50 -14.62
CA ALA A 148 -11.50 1.86 -15.25
C ALA A 148 -11.37 0.33 -15.37
N THR A 149 -10.26 -0.30 -14.88
CA THR A 149 -10.05 -1.74 -14.99
C THR A 149 -11.08 -2.51 -14.16
N PRO A 150 -11.86 -3.44 -14.78
CA PRO A 150 -12.88 -4.19 -14.07
C PRO A 150 -12.31 -5.02 -12.91
N GLY A 151 -12.90 -4.91 -11.72
CA GLY A 151 -12.51 -5.66 -10.54
C GLY A 151 -11.30 -5.09 -9.78
N LEU A 152 -10.74 -3.96 -10.22
CA LEU A 152 -9.76 -3.20 -9.47
C LEU A 152 -10.45 -2.52 -8.27
N ASP A 153 -9.87 -2.64 -7.08
CA ASP A 153 -10.40 -1.97 -5.88
C ASP A 153 -9.90 -0.52 -5.76
N GLY A 154 -8.71 -0.20 -6.29
CA GLY A 154 -8.20 1.16 -6.25
C GLY A 154 -6.78 1.36 -6.77
N ILE A 155 -6.35 2.62 -6.76
CA ILE A 155 -5.00 3.04 -7.13
C ILE A 155 -4.32 3.62 -5.90
N TYR A 156 -3.08 3.21 -5.66
CA TYR A 156 -2.21 3.73 -4.63
C TYR A 156 -1.06 4.53 -5.27
N VAL A 157 -0.84 5.77 -4.88
CA VAL A 157 0.24 6.58 -5.49
C VAL A 157 1.53 6.43 -4.70
N GLY A 158 2.64 6.15 -5.42
CA GLY A 158 4.02 6.16 -4.93
C GLY A 158 4.73 7.47 -5.31
N PRO A 159 4.74 8.51 -4.44
CA PRO A 159 5.21 9.84 -4.84
C PRO A 159 6.71 9.92 -5.13
N SER A 160 7.52 9.04 -4.54
CA SER A 160 8.99 9.09 -4.68
C SER A 160 9.44 8.72 -6.09
N ASP A 161 9.01 7.56 -6.59
CA ASP A 161 9.31 7.11 -7.95
C ASP A 161 8.60 7.99 -8.98
N LEU A 162 7.39 8.44 -8.68
CA LEU A 162 6.68 9.41 -9.52
C LEU A 162 7.47 10.71 -9.68
N ALA A 163 8.04 11.25 -8.59
CA ALA A 163 8.90 12.43 -8.66
C ALA A 163 10.12 12.20 -9.59
N LEU A 164 10.79 11.05 -9.46
CA LEU A 164 11.93 10.69 -10.32
C LEU A 164 11.53 10.66 -11.80
N THR A 165 10.42 10.04 -12.15
CA THR A 165 9.95 9.95 -13.53
C THR A 165 9.45 11.30 -14.09
N LEU A 166 9.11 12.25 -13.21
CA LEU A 166 8.82 13.64 -13.54
C LEU A 166 10.07 14.52 -13.63
N GLY A 167 11.27 13.94 -13.46
CA GLY A 167 12.54 14.67 -13.50
C GLY A 167 12.86 15.44 -12.21
N LEU A 168 12.22 15.09 -11.10
CA LEU A 168 12.39 15.74 -9.80
C LEU A 168 13.19 14.85 -8.84
N GLN A 169 13.82 15.45 -7.83
CA GLN A 169 14.38 14.68 -6.72
C GLN A 169 13.27 14.31 -5.72
N PRO A 170 13.23 13.05 -5.23
CA PRO A 170 12.29 12.68 -4.19
C PRO A 170 12.54 13.47 -2.90
N THR A 171 11.47 13.82 -2.23
CA THR A 171 11.52 14.50 -0.92
C THR A 171 10.66 13.75 0.10
N ILE A 172 11.03 13.86 1.38
CA ILE A 172 10.23 13.28 2.46
C ILE A 172 8.85 13.94 2.51
N ARG A 173 8.79 15.27 2.29
CA ARG A 173 7.54 16.04 2.28
C ARG A 173 6.94 16.11 0.87
N LEU A 174 5.62 16.00 0.79
CA LEU A 174 4.86 16.20 -0.45
C LEU A 174 4.73 17.70 -0.76
N GLN A 175 5.74 18.26 -1.41
CA GLN A 175 5.81 19.70 -1.64
C GLN A 175 6.08 20.12 -3.08
N HIS A 176 6.45 19.19 -3.98
CA HIS A 176 6.66 19.50 -5.37
C HIS A 176 5.34 19.74 -6.11
N PRO A 177 5.07 20.93 -6.69
CA PRO A 177 3.82 21.20 -7.39
C PRO A 177 3.47 20.16 -8.46
N PRO A 178 4.40 19.67 -9.33
CA PRO A 178 4.06 18.65 -10.31
C PRO A 178 3.63 17.32 -9.69
N VAL A 179 4.18 16.95 -8.51
CA VAL A 179 3.74 15.75 -7.79
C VAL A 179 2.34 15.96 -7.22
N LEU A 180 2.06 17.13 -6.64
CA LEU A 180 0.73 17.45 -6.11
C LEU A 180 -0.34 17.47 -7.21
N GLU A 181 -0.02 17.99 -8.40
CA GLU A 181 -0.89 17.94 -9.58
C GLU A 181 -1.14 16.48 -10.04
N ALA A 182 -0.11 15.65 -10.05
CA ALA A 182 -0.22 14.24 -10.37
C ALA A 182 -1.12 13.49 -9.36
N LEU A 183 -0.99 13.77 -8.05
CA LEU A 183 -1.89 13.25 -7.02
C LEU A 183 -3.36 13.60 -7.30
N GLN A 184 -3.63 14.85 -7.68
CA GLN A 184 -4.97 15.30 -8.04
C GLN A 184 -5.50 14.59 -9.29
N THR A 185 -4.66 14.37 -10.30
CA THR A 185 -5.00 13.65 -11.53
C THR A 185 -5.42 12.22 -11.24
N VAL A 186 -4.63 11.48 -10.46
CA VAL A 186 -4.95 10.09 -10.08
C VAL A 186 -6.22 10.04 -9.22
N ARG A 187 -6.35 10.93 -8.23
CA ARG A 187 -7.56 11.01 -7.41
C ARG A 187 -8.81 11.22 -8.26
N ALA A 188 -8.76 12.17 -9.21
CA ALA A 188 -9.90 12.45 -10.09
C ALA A 188 -10.24 11.25 -11.00
N ALA A 189 -9.24 10.48 -11.47
CA ALA A 189 -9.47 9.24 -12.21
C ALA A 189 -10.17 8.18 -11.34
N CYS A 190 -9.71 7.98 -10.10
CA CYS A 190 -10.34 7.07 -9.14
C CYS A 190 -11.80 7.47 -8.84
N GLU A 191 -12.05 8.77 -8.64
CA GLU A 191 -13.39 9.31 -8.37
C GLU A 191 -14.35 9.04 -9.54
N ARG A 192 -13.89 9.27 -10.79
CA ARG A 192 -14.70 8.96 -12.00
C ARG A 192 -15.02 7.48 -12.13
N ALA A 193 -14.08 6.62 -11.78
CA ALA A 193 -14.24 5.16 -11.85
C ALA A 193 -14.96 4.56 -10.63
N GLY A 194 -15.14 5.31 -9.53
CA GLY A 194 -15.71 4.81 -8.29
C GLY A 194 -14.82 3.84 -7.54
N VAL A 195 -13.48 3.98 -7.67
CA VAL A 195 -12.49 3.13 -7.00
C VAL A 195 -11.70 3.91 -5.94
N ILE A 196 -11.01 3.19 -5.05
CA ILE A 196 -10.25 3.77 -3.94
C ILE A 196 -9.05 4.57 -4.48
N ALA A 197 -8.85 5.78 -3.97
CA ALA A 197 -7.62 6.53 -4.12
C ALA A 197 -6.78 6.44 -2.84
N GLY A 198 -5.54 5.98 -2.94
CA GLY A 198 -4.58 5.92 -1.85
C GLY A 198 -3.29 6.66 -2.17
N VAL A 199 -2.55 7.11 -1.15
CA VAL A 199 -1.26 7.78 -1.30
C VAL A 199 -0.30 7.43 -0.17
N HIS A 200 0.98 7.26 -0.51
CA HIS A 200 2.06 7.05 0.45
C HIS A 200 2.63 8.41 0.93
N CYS A 201 2.48 8.72 2.21
CA CYS A 201 3.17 9.85 2.84
C CYS A 201 4.35 9.33 3.65
N LEU A 202 5.57 9.78 3.33
CA LEU A 202 6.77 9.48 4.12
C LEU A 202 6.77 10.27 5.43
N ALA A 203 6.29 11.52 5.41
CA ALA A 203 6.17 12.38 6.57
C ALA A 203 4.74 12.35 7.12
N ALA A 204 4.60 12.13 8.43
CA ALA A 204 3.31 12.11 9.10
C ALA A 204 2.58 13.48 9.03
N GLU A 205 3.32 14.56 8.92
CA GLU A 205 2.80 15.93 8.80
C GLU A 205 2.02 16.17 7.49
N ASP A 206 2.23 15.36 6.46
CA ASP A 206 1.48 15.45 5.21
C ASP A 206 0.13 14.71 5.27
N VAL A 207 -0.03 13.79 6.22
CA VAL A 207 -1.22 12.94 6.35
C VAL A 207 -2.52 13.72 6.49
N PRO A 208 -2.63 14.75 7.36
CA PRO A 208 -3.90 15.49 7.50
C PRO A 208 -4.38 16.13 6.19
N ALA A 209 -3.46 16.68 5.40
CA ALA A 209 -3.79 17.30 4.12
C ALA A 209 -4.22 16.25 3.08
N GLN A 210 -3.55 15.09 3.05
CA GLN A 210 -3.87 14.03 2.10
C GLN A 210 -5.13 13.25 2.52
N ALA A 211 -5.35 13.00 3.80
CA ALA A 211 -6.52 12.30 4.32
C ALA A 211 -7.85 13.05 4.08
N ALA A 212 -7.78 14.35 3.78
CA ALA A 212 -8.95 15.14 3.35
C ALA A 212 -9.40 14.78 1.92
N HIS A 213 -8.56 14.09 1.14
CA HIS A 213 -8.76 13.84 -0.30
C HIS A 213 -8.59 12.38 -0.73
N PHE A 214 -7.88 11.58 0.06
CA PHE A 214 -7.57 10.18 -0.23
C PHE A 214 -8.23 9.27 0.80
N ALA A 215 -8.82 8.18 0.33
CA ALA A 215 -9.46 7.19 1.19
C ALA A 215 -8.44 6.31 1.96
N MET A 216 -7.22 6.18 1.43
CA MET A 216 -6.12 5.46 2.09
C MET A 216 -4.87 6.33 2.12
N VAL A 217 -4.27 6.49 3.30
CA VAL A 217 -3.05 7.29 3.50
C VAL A 217 -2.12 6.54 4.45
N THR A 218 -0.82 6.49 4.16
CA THR A 218 0.15 5.98 5.13
C THR A 218 0.86 7.10 5.88
N ALA A 219 1.16 6.86 7.14
CA ALA A 219 1.91 7.78 8.00
C ALA A 219 3.36 7.30 8.17
N GLY A 220 4.10 7.28 7.06
CA GLY A 220 5.49 6.82 7.03
C GLY A 220 5.68 5.32 7.21
N GLY A 221 6.89 4.90 7.53
CA GLY A 221 7.28 3.50 7.70
C GLY A 221 8.16 3.27 8.95
N ASP A 222 8.18 2.01 9.39
CA ASP A 222 8.87 1.56 10.61
C ASP A 222 10.36 1.95 10.64
N ALA A 223 11.10 1.75 9.56
CA ALA A 223 12.52 2.09 9.49
C ALA A 223 12.78 3.58 9.68
N LEU A 224 11.99 4.44 9.02
CA LEU A 224 12.11 5.90 9.12
C LEU A 224 11.77 6.39 10.53
N HIS A 225 10.68 5.88 11.09
CA HIS A 225 10.26 6.24 12.45
C HIS A 225 11.26 5.78 13.51
N LEU A 226 11.77 4.55 13.40
CA LEU A 226 12.80 4.04 14.32
C LEU A 226 14.06 4.90 14.25
N GLN A 227 14.57 5.18 13.05
CA GLN A 227 15.75 6.02 12.88
C GLN A 227 15.52 7.43 13.45
N GLY A 228 14.39 8.05 13.17
CA GLY A 228 14.04 9.37 13.69
C GLY A 228 13.97 9.40 15.23
N ALA A 229 13.34 8.40 15.84
CA ALA A 229 13.25 8.29 17.29
C ALA A 229 14.64 8.11 17.95
N LEU A 230 15.51 7.29 17.36
CA LEU A 230 16.87 7.09 17.85
C LEU A 230 17.71 8.36 17.73
N VAL A 231 17.60 9.08 16.62
CA VAL A 231 18.28 10.39 16.43
C VAL A 231 17.83 11.38 17.49
N ALA A 232 16.52 11.52 17.71
CA ALA A 232 15.96 12.42 18.72
C ALA A 232 16.42 12.06 20.13
N ALA A 233 16.42 10.78 20.50
CA ALA A 233 16.89 10.30 21.79
C ALA A 233 18.38 10.61 22.02
N LEU A 234 19.23 10.41 21.00
CA LEU A 234 20.66 10.72 21.09
C LEU A 234 20.92 12.24 21.18
N ALA A 235 20.16 13.06 20.45
CA ALA A 235 20.25 14.51 20.57
C ALA A 235 19.92 14.97 22.00
N THR A 236 18.80 14.52 22.54
CA THR A 236 18.41 14.80 23.93
C THR A 236 19.46 14.35 24.95
N ALA A 237 20.01 13.13 24.81
CA ALA A 237 21.04 12.61 25.69
C ALA A 237 22.36 13.39 25.65
N ARG A 238 22.64 14.08 24.54
CA ARG A 238 23.82 14.92 24.34
C ARG A 238 23.62 16.39 24.75
N GLY A 239 22.44 16.76 25.25
CA GLY A 239 22.12 18.11 25.71
C GLY A 239 21.81 19.10 24.60
N GLY A 240 21.37 18.61 23.42
CA GLY A 240 20.93 19.40 22.27
C GLY A 240 19.42 19.53 22.23
#